data_72e2afb03dfa2937bc495e3e726c3703
#
_entry.id   72e2afb03dfa2937bc495e3e726c3703
#
_cell.length_a   1.000
_cell.length_b   1.000
_cell.length_c   1.000
_cell.angle_alpha   90.00
_cell.angle_beta   90.00
_cell.angle_gamma   90.00
#
_symmetry.space_group_name_H-M   'P 1'
#
loop_
_entity.id
_entity.type
_entity.pdbx_description
1 polymer ?
#
loop_
_entity_poly.entity_id
_entity_poly.type
_entity_poly.pdbx_seq_one_letter_code
_entity_poly.pdbx_strand_id
1 'polypeptide(L)'
;LRYAALGTILDNLMHRLEIPDMIVAMTSSPDRLVEYANDERHARFIVDDVVPQLERALPVDSRPQARCLMGASFGAVAALSTAYRRPGFFGRLLLQSGSFAFTDIGDRNHRGPLFDPVVAFVNQLRARPVAMSERIFMSCGTYESLIYENRSLSPVLESTGMDVRYVEARDGHNWE
;
A
#
# COMPACT_ATOMS: atom_id res chain seq x y z
N LEU A 1 16.77 4.27 2.89
CA LEU A 1 16.64 4.71 1.49
C LEU A 1 17.93 4.58 0.68
N ARG A 2 19.07 4.42 1.31
CA ARG A 2 20.33 4.14 0.60
C ARG A 2 20.31 2.81 -0.15
N TYR A 3 19.50 1.85 0.29
CA TYR A 3 19.47 0.48 -0.29
C TYR A 3 18.64 0.36 -1.57
N ALA A 4 17.58 1.16 -1.73
CA ALA A 4 16.67 1.04 -2.86
C ALA A 4 16.96 2.04 -3.99
N ALA A 5 17.92 2.95 -3.82
CA ALA A 5 18.26 4.03 -4.78
C ALA A 5 17.02 4.77 -5.35
N LEU A 6 15.92 4.82 -4.58
CA LEU A 6 14.62 5.32 -5.05
C LEU A 6 14.73 6.73 -5.65
N GLY A 7 15.46 7.64 -5.00
CA GLY A 7 15.67 8.99 -5.54
C GLY A 7 16.30 8.96 -6.92
N THR A 8 17.39 8.23 -7.08
CA THR A 8 18.08 8.10 -8.38
C THR A 8 17.19 7.47 -9.46
N ILE A 9 16.38 6.46 -9.08
CA ILE A 9 15.45 5.82 -10.02
C ILE A 9 14.39 6.83 -10.48
N LEU A 10 13.78 7.56 -9.54
CA LEU A 10 12.76 8.56 -9.86
C LEU A 10 13.32 9.70 -10.71
N ASP A 11 14.50 10.23 -10.34
CA ASP A 11 15.16 11.29 -11.11
C ASP A 11 15.44 10.85 -12.54
N ASN A 12 15.91 9.62 -12.74
CA ASN A 12 16.15 9.07 -14.08
C ASN A 12 14.85 8.89 -14.86
N LEU A 13 13.79 8.36 -14.25
CA LEU A 13 12.51 8.15 -14.92
C LEU A 13 11.83 9.48 -15.30
N MET A 14 11.88 10.48 -14.42
CA MET A 14 11.39 11.83 -14.71
C MET A 14 12.21 12.49 -15.81
N HIS A 15 13.56 12.42 -15.73
CA HIS A 15 14.45 12.97 -16.75
C HIS A 15 14.19 12.35 -18.15
N ARG A 16 13.88 11.06 -18.22
CA ARG A 16 13.56 10.34 -19.45
C ARG A 16 12.11 10.51 -19.89
N LEU A 17 11.31 11.29 -19.17
CA LEU A 17 9.88 11.52 -19.42
C LEU A 17 9.05 10.20 -19.42
N GLU A 18 9.51 9.18 -18.71
CA GLU A 18 8.79 7.91 -18.56
C GLU A 18 7.69 7.99 -17.48
N ILE A 19 7.87 8.89 -16.53
CA ILE A 19 6.87 9.25 -15.52
C ILE A 19 6.75 10.78 -15.44
N PRO A 20 5.59 11.32 -15.03
CA PRO A 20 5.45 12.75 -14.81
C PRO A 20 6.30 13.23 -13.62
N ASP A 21 6.57 14.52 -13.58
CA ASP A 21 7.18 15.15 -12.40
C ASP A 21 6.34 14.85 -11.16
N MET A 22 7.01 14.43 -10.08
CA MET A 22 6.33 14.07 -8.84
C MET A 22 7.12 14.47 -7.61
N ILE A 23 6.41 14.68 -6.52
CA ILE A 23 6.97 14.89 -5.19
C ILE A 23 6.72 13.62 -4.38
N VAL A 24 7.76 13.08 -3.78
CA VAL A 24 7.67 11.90 -2.92
C VAL A 24 7.89 12.31 -1.47
N ALA A 25 6.84 12.24 -0.67
CA ALA A 25 6.91 12.41 0.78
C ALA A 25 7.08 11.05 1.45
N MET A 26 8.10 10.92 2.28
CA MET A 26 8.40 9.68 3.00
C MET A 26 8.12 9.86 4.47
N THR A 27 7.30 8.98 5.02
CA THR A 27 7.01 8.89 6.44
C THR A 27 7.68 7.68 7.05
N SER A 28 8.01 7.75 8.32
CA SER A 28 8.48 6.63 9.11
C SER A 28 7.71 6.57 10.41
N SER A 29 7.51 5.36 10.93
CA SER A 29 6.88 5.15 12.24
C SER A 29 7.92 4.60 13.21
N PRO A 30 7.94 5.08 14.47
CA PRO A 30 8.75 4.49 15.52
C PRO A 30 8.27 3.10 15.94
N ASP A 31 6.97 2.82 15.77
CA ASP A 31 6.34 1.54 16.07
C ASP A 31 5.55 1.02 14.86
N ARG A 32 6.25 0.77 13.77
CA ARG A 32 5.67 0.38 12.49
C ARG A 32 4.79 -0.88 12.56
N LEU A 33 5.08 -1.79 13.47
CA LEU A 33 4.35 -3.06 13.56
C LEU A 33 2.97 -2.88 14.21
N VAL A 34 2.80 -1.83 14.99
CA VAL A 34 1.51 -1.43 15.57
C VAL A 34 0.78 -0.46 14.64
N GLU A 35 1.45 0.64 14.28
CA GLU A 35 0.82 1.71 13.50
C GLU A 35 0.42 1.27 12.09
N TYR A 36 1.24 0.42 11.43
CA TYR A 36 0.94 -0.07 10.09
C TYR A 36 0.00 -1.27 10.06
N ALA A 37 -0.29 -1.88 11.21
CA ALA A 37 -1.23 -2.99 11.34
C ALA A 37 -2.70 -2.53 11.41
N ASN A 38 -3.14 -1.63 10.51
CA ASN A 38 -4.50 -1.12 10.45
C ASN A 38 -4.86 -0.10 11.54
N ASP A 39 -3.92 0.71 12.04
CA ASP A 39 -4.22 1.76 13.03
C ASP A 39 -4.94 2.95 12.36
N GLU A 40 -6.10 3.32 12.91
CA GLU A 40 -6.90 4.46 12.45
C GLU A 40 -6.16 5.80 12.66
N ARG A 41 -5.33 5.92 13.71
CA ARG A 41 -4.55 7.13 13.96
C ARG A 41 -3.52 7.36 12.87
N HIS A 42 -2.90 6.28 12.37
CA HIS A 42 -2.00 6.37 11.22
C HIS A 42 -2.74 6.86 9.98
N ALA A 43 -3.92 6.32 9.69
CA ALA A 43 -4.73 6.76 8.55
C ALA A 43 -5.12 8.23 8.66
N ARG A 44 -5.52 8.71 9.85
CA ARG A 44 -5.80 10.14 10.10
C ARG A 44 -4.55 10.99 9.91
N PHE A 45 -3.42 10.60 10.49
CA PHE A 45 -2.16 11.31 10.34
C PHE A 45 -1.80 11.53 8.86
N ILE A 46 -1.92 10.49 8.03
CA ILE A 46 -1.63 10.62 6.60
C ILE A 46 -2.62 11.59 5.91
N VAL A 47 -3.92 11.44 6.18
CA VAL A 47 -4.98 12.15 5.44
C VAL A 47 -5.20 13.57 5.99
N ASP A 48 -5.21 13.72 7.30
CA ASP A 48 -5.63 14.96 7.94
C ASP A 48 -4.44 15.90 8.27
N ASP A 49 -3.21 15.35 8.36
CA ASP A 49 -2.01 16.13 8.69
C ASP A 49 -1.00 16.19 7.54
N VAL A 50 -0.50 15.02 7.06
CA VAL A 50 0.61 14.96 6.09
C VAL A 50 0.19 15.54 4.75
N VAL A 51 -0.90 15.06 4.15
CA VAL A 51 -1.33 15.52 2.82
C VAL A 51 -1.67 17.01 2.82
N PRO A 52 -2.48 17.56 3.76
CA PRO A 52 -2.75 18.98 3.80
C PRO A 52 -1.52 19.86 4.05
N GLN A 53 -0.53 19.36 4.80
CA GLN A 53 0.73 20.09 4.97
C GLN A 53 1.52 20.17 3.67
N LEU A 54 1.59 19.07 2.92
CA LEU A 54 2.25 19.04 1.61
C LEU A 54 1.56 19.96 0.61
N GLU A 55 0.23 19.95 0.56
CA GLU A 55 -0.56 20.80 -0.34
C GLU A 55 -0.42 22.29 -0.03
N ARG A 56 -0.22 22.66 1.23
CA ARG A 56 0.05 24.05 1.62
C ARG A 56 1.48 24.50 1.32
N ALA A 57 2.44 23.58 1.40
CA ALA A 57 3.86 23.90 1.30
C ALA A 57 4.44 23.77 -0.11
N LEU A 58 3.81 22.98 -0.98
CA LEU A 58 4.37 22.57 -2.26
C LEU A 58 3.33 22.74 -3.38
N PRO A 59 3.77 23.00 -4.62
CA PRO A 59 2.88 23.18 -5.76
C PRO A 59 2.39 21.84 -6.31
N VAL A 60 1.61 21.11 -5.51
CA VAL A 60 1.06 19.80 -5.89
C VAL A 60 -0.39 19.92 -6.35
N ASP A 61 -0.80 19.02 -7.22
CA ASP A 61 -2.20 18.86 -7.62
C ASP A 61 -2.97 18.13 -6.51
N SER A 62 -4.02 18.77 -5.98
CA SER A 62 -4.83 18.26 -4.88
C SER A 62 -5.94 17.28 -5.31
N ARG A 63 -6.04 16.95 -6.61
CA ARG A 63 -7.03 15.98 -7.06
C ARG A 63 -6.64 14.56 -6.64
N PRO A 64 -7.61 13.69 -6.32
CA PRO A 64 -7.32 12.27 -5.97
C PRO A 64 -6.44 11.56 -6.99
N GLN A 65 -6.63 11.82 -8.29
CA GLN A 65 -5.88 11.20 -9.39
C GLN A 65 -4.38 11.53 -9.36
N ALA A 66 -4.00 12.64 -8.73
CA ALA A 66 -2.61 13.04 -8.55
C ALA A 66 -1.99 12.51 -7.25
N ARG A 67 -2.79 11.91 -6.36
CA ARG A 67 -2.32 11.33 -5.11
C ARG A 67 -2.12 9.81 -5.25
N CYS A 68 -0.91 9.37 -4.96
CA CYS A 68 -0.57 7.94 -4.86
C CYS A 68 -0.11 7.64 -3.43
N LEU A 69 -0.67 6.61 -2.81
CA LEU A 69 -0.19 6.08 -1.54
C LEU A 69 0.56 4.78 -1.80
N MET A 70 1.81 4.73 -1.34
CA MET A 70 2.68 3.57 -1.54
C MET A 70 3.05 2.93 -0.20
N GLY A 71 3.14 1.61 -0.19
CA GLY A 71 3.66 0.86 0.94
C GLY A 71 4.16 -0.51 0.56
N ALA A 72 5.08 -1.04 1.37
CA ALA A 72 5.59 -2.39 1.24
C ALA A 72 5.42 -3.17 2.54
N SER A 73 5.16 -4.48 2.45
CA SER A 73 4.98 -5.36 3.60
C SER A 73 3.85 -4.84 4.52
N PHE A 74 4.10 -4.56 5.80
CA PHE A 74 3.17 -3.87 6.70
C PHE A 74 2.78 -2.45 6.20
N GLY A 75 3.69 -1.76 5.50
CA GLY A 75 3.38 -0.49 4.87
C GLY A 75 2.31 -0.59 3.78
N ALA A 76 2.23 -1.72 3.08
CA ALA A 76 1.14 -1.98 2.13
C ALA A 76 -0.21 -2.19 2.84
N VAL A 77 -0.20 -2.81 4.03
CA VAL A 77 -1.40 -2.89 4.89
C VAL A 77 -1.85 -1.50 5.31
N ALA A 78 -0.93 -0.65 5.79
CA ALA A 78 -1.23 0.72 6.18
C ALA A 78 -1.80 1.54 5.01
N ALA A 79 -1.19 1.43 3.81
CA ALA A 79 -1.68 2.12 2.61
C ALA A 79 -3.10 1.67 2.24
N LEU A 80 -3.33 0.36 2.19
CA LEU A 80 -4.63 -0.21 1.84
C LEU A 80 -5.70 0.14 2.88
N SER A 81 -5.40 0.03 4.17
CA SER A 81 -6.34 0.36 5.25
C SER A 81 -6.66 1.85 5.31
N THR A 82 -5.69 2.71 5.02
CA THR A 82 -5.91 4.16 4.89
C THR A 82 -6.88 4.46 3.75
N ALA A 83 -6.66 3.88 2.57
CA ALA A 83 -7.55 4.06 1.42
C ALA A 83 -8.95 3.49 1.68
N TYR A 84 -9.05 2.34 2.36
CA TYR A 84 -10.34 1.75 2.75
C TYR A 84 -11.15 2.65 3.70
N ARG A 85 -10.47 3.36 4.63
CA ARG A 85 -11.11 4.31 5.56
C ARG A 85 -11.47 5.65 4.90
N ARG A 86 -10.81 5.99 3.82
CA ARG A 86 -11.00 7.24 3.06
C ARG A 86 -11.15 6.96 1.57
N PRO A 87 -12.24 6.27 1.16
CA PRO A 87 -12.45 5.93 -0.24
C PRO A 87 -12.43 7.16 -1.14
N GLY A 88 -11.71 7.07 -2.26
CA GLY A 88 -11.60 8.14 -3.23
C GLY A 88 -10.64 9.28 -2.84
N PHE A 89 -9.98 9.24 -1.67
CA PHE A 89 -9.01 10.26 -1.29
C PHE A 89 -7.68 10.11 -2.05
N PHE A 90 -7.24 8.87 -2.28
CA PHE A 90 -6.10 8.52 -3.13
C PHE A 90 -6.61 7.87 -4.41
N GLY A 91 -6.33 8.47 -5.56
CA GLY A 91 -6.70 7.88 -6.85
C GLY A 91 -5.83 6.70 -7.25
N ARG A 92 -4.67 6.54 -6.62
CA ARG A 92 -3.72 5.46 -6.93
C ARG A 92 -3.13 4.84 -5.68
N LEU A 93 -2.95 3.51 -5.73
CA LEU A 93 -2.22 2.76 -4.71
C LEU A 93 -1.09 1.96 -5.36
N LEU A 94 0.05 1.88 -4.68
CA LEU A 94 1.16 1.02 -5.04
C LEU A 94 1.48 0.14 -3.83
N LEU A 95 1.17 -1.16 -3.94
CA LEU A 95 1.23 -2.13 -2.85
C LEU A 95 2.26 -3.20 -3.19
N GLN A 96 3.38 -3.19 -2.49
CA GLN A 96 4.46 -4.12 -2.74
C GLN A 96 4.54 -5.16 -1.62
N SER A 97 4.47 -6.44 -1.98
CA SER A 97 4.68 -7.56 -1.06
C SER A 97 3.89 -7.40 0.24
N GLY A 98 2.60 -7.10 0.13
CA GLY A 98 1.77 -6.76 1.28
C GLY A 98 1.56 -7.94 2.23
N SER A 99 1.69 -7.68 3.54
CA SER A 99 1.43 -8.65 4.60
C SER A 99 -0.09 -8.79 4.85
N PHE A 100 -0.84 -9.21 3.83
CA PHE A 100 -2.31 -9.27 3.84
C PHE A 100 -2.85 -10.57 4.45
N ALA A 101 -2.39 -10.91 5.65
CA ALA A 101 -2.79 -12.11 6.37
C ALA A 101 -4.31 -12.17 6.60
N PHE A 102 -4.92 -13.36 6.42
CA PHE A 102 -6.34 -13.62 6.64
C PHE A 102 -6.56 -15.05 7.14
N THR A 103 -7.75 -15.37 7.65
CA THR A 103 -8.02 -16.63 8.38
C THR A 103 -8.07 -17.89 7.52
N ASP A 104 -8.31 -17.78 6.21
CA ASP A 104 -8.55 -18.94 5.34
C ASP A 104 -7.28 -19.70 4.89
N ILE A 105 -6.09 -19.25 5.27
CA ILE A 105 -4.82 -19.91 4.92
C ILE A 105 -4.44 -21.00 5.95
N GLY A 106 -5.33 -21.37 6.86
CA GLY A 106 -5.13 -22.40 7.87
C GLY A 106 -4.03 -22.04 8.88
N ASP A 107 -3.43 -23.06 9.52
CA ASP A 107 -2.44 -22.88 10.59
C ASP A 107 -1.19 -22.07 10.21
N ARG A 108 -0.96 -21.87 8.92
CA ARG A 108 0.17 -21.06 8.43
C ARG A 108 0.05 -19.57 8.74
N ASN A 109 -1.15 -19.10 9.12
CA ASN A 109 -1.43 -17.69 9.42
C ASN A 109 -1.36 -17.31 10.87
N HIS A 110 -1.11 -18.23 11.78
CA HIS A 110 -0.84 -17.89 13.16
C HIS A 110 0.54 -17.25 13.33
N ARG A 111 0.68 -16.06 12.74
CA ARG A 111 1.89 -15.22 12.91
C ARG A 111 1.94 -14.52 14.26
N GLY A 112 1.06 -14.91 15.19
CA GLY A 112 0.96 -14.35 16.54
C GLY A 112 0.11 -13.08 16.64
N PRO A 113 -0.10 -12.56 17.86
CA PRO A 113 -1.05 -11.45 18.16
C PRO A 113 -0.78 -10.16 17.39
N LEU A 114 0.45 -9.98 16.94
CA LEU A 114 0.86 -8.81 16.14
C LEU A 114 0.06 -8.70 14.82
N PHE A 115 -0.38 -9.83 14.27
CA PHE A 115 -1.13 -9.87 13.02
C PHE A 115 -2.65 -9.79 13.21
N ASP A 116 -3.17 -9.89 14.42
CA ASP A 116 -4.62 -9.88 14.68
C ASP A 116 -5.33 -8.66 14.06
N PRO A 117 -4.80 -7.42 14.18
CA PRO A 117 -5.41 -6.26 13.54
C PRO A 117 -5.39 -6.32 12.01
N VAL A 118 -4.33 -6.91 11.42
CA VAL A 118 -4.21 -7.12 9.97
C VAL A 118 -5.23 -8.13 9.50
N VAL A 119 -5.33 -9.28 10.18
CA VAL A 119 -6.31 -10.34 9.87
C VAL A 119 -7.74 -9.81 9.97
N ALA A 120 -8.05 -9.07 11.03
CA ALA A 120 -9.35 -8.45 11.20
C ALA A 120 -9.69 -7.50 10.03
N PHE A 121 -8.75 -6.65 9.64
CA PHE A 121 -8.93 -5.74 8.53
C PHE A 121 -9.09 -6.46 7.17
N VAL A 122 -8.22 -7.41 6.86
CA VAL A 122 -8.29 -8.12 5.58
C VAL A 122 -9.57 -8.93 5.48
N ASN A 123 -10.02 -9.57 6.56
CA ASN A 123 -11.31 -10.28 6.59
C ASN A 123 -12.49 -9.31 6.43
N GLN A 124 -12.43 -8.12 7.03
CA GLN A 124 -13.44 -7.07 6.85
C GLN A 124 -13.49 -6.62 5.39
N LEU A 125 -12.35 -6.35 4.77
CA LEU A 125 -12.25 -5.96 3.36
C LEU A 125 -12.81 -7.06 2.43
N ARG A 126 -12.49 -8.33 2.70
CA ARG A 126 -13.01 -9.47 1.93
C ARG A 126 -14.51 -9.62 2.07
N ALA A 127 -15.05 -9.41 3.27
CA ALA A 127 -16.49 -9.49 3.52
C ALA A 127 -17.28 -8.30 2.93
N ARG A 128 -16.64 -7.14 2.82
CA ARG A 128 -17.24 -5.91 2.30
C ARG A 128 -16.23 -5.17 1.41
N PRO A 129 -15.96 -5.66 0.19
CA PRO A 129 -15.09 -5.00 -0.75
C PRO A 129 -15.66 -3.63 -1.12
N VAL A 130 -14.77 -2.63 -1.19
CA VAL A 130 -15.12 -1.24 -1.52
C VAL A 130 -14.17 -0.72 -2.58
N ALA A 131 -14.68 -0.03 -3.59
CA ALA A 131 -13.87 0.72 -4.53
C ALA A 131 -13.28 1.93 -3.80
N MET A 132 -12.01 1.84 -3.38
CA MET A 132 -11.34 2.84 -2.56
C MET A 132 -10.37 3.73 -3.33
N SER A 133 -10.05 3.35 -4.56
CA SER A 133 -9.11 4.04 -5.44
C SER A 133 -9.53 3.79 -6.91
N GLU A 134 -8.99 4.56 -7.85
CA GLU A 134 -9.22 4.30 -9.27
C GLU A 134 -8.31 3.18 -9.78
N ARG A 135 -7.04 3.21 -9.37
CA ARG A 135 -6.02 2.28 -9.83
C ARG A 135 -5.19 1.73 -8.69
N ILE A 136 -4.93 0.44 -8.75
CA ILE A 136 -4.05 -0.25 -7.82
C ILE A 136 -3.00 -1.04 -8.61
N PHE A 137 -1.73 -0.77 -8.31
CA PHE A 137 -0.65 -1.65 -8.72
C PHE A 137 -0.20 -2.47 -7.53
N MET A 138 -0.19 -3.79 -7.69
CA MET A 138 0.31 -4.74 -6.70
C MET A 138 1.49 -5.52 -7.27
N SER A 139 2.49 -5.78 -6.45
CA SER A 139 3.57 -6.70 -6.81
C SER A 139 3.94 -7.59 -5.63
N CYS A 140 4.42 -8.81 -5.92
CA CYS A 140 4.95 -9.72 -4.91
C CYS A 140 6.00 -10.66 -5.52
N GLY A 141 7.02 -11.00 -4.76
CA GLY A 141 8.01 -11.97 -5.16
C GLY A 141 7.46 -13.40 -5.09
N THR A 142 7.77 -14.23 -6.11
CA THR A 142 7.30 -15.63 -6.15
C THR A 142 7.94 -16.52 -5.09
N TYR A 143 9.06 -16.09 -4.50
CA TYR A 143 9.76 -16.82 -3.43
C TYR A 143 9.42 -16.27 -2.03
N GLU A 144 8.45 -15.35 -1.94
CA GLU A 144 7.99 -14.80 -0.67
C GLU A 144 6.93 -15.69 -0.01
N SER A 145 6.96 -15.75 1.32
CA SER A 145 5.86 -16.36 2.09
C SER A 145 4.53 -15.62 1.96
N LEU A 146 4.56 -14.38 1.46
CA LEU A 146 3.40 -13.49 1.28
C LEU A 146 2.67 -13.70 -0.06
N ILE A 147 3.21 -14.55 -0.94
CA ILE A 147 2.69 -14.71 -2.30
C ILE A 147 1.21 -15.14 -2.32
N TYR A 148 0.81 -16.06 -1.44
CA TYR A 148 -0.57 -16.56 -1.38
C TYR A 148 -1.54 -15.48 -0.90
N GLU A 149 -1.14 -14.64 0.05
CA GLU A 149 -1.93 -13.53 0.57
C GLU A 149 -2.21 -12.50 -0.52
N ASN A 150 -1.17 -12.14 -1.29
CA ASN A 150 -1.29 -11.18 -2.38
C ASN A 150 -2.12 -11.75 -3.55
N ARG A 151 -1.90 -13.00 -3.96
CA ARG A 151 -2.72 -13.70 -4.97
C ARG A 151 -4.19 -13.75 -4.58
N SER A 152 -4.47 -14.01 -3.31
CA SER A 152 -5.84 -14.13 -2.81
C SER A 152 -6.55 -12.78 -2.70
N LEU A 153 -5.82 -11.69 -2.47
CA LEU A 153 -6.41 -10.36 -2.32
C LEU A 153 -6.72 -9.69 -3.68
N SER A 154 -5.87 -9.91 -4.70
CA SER A 154 -6.03 -9.26 -6.02
C SER A 154 -7.45 -9.41 -6.60
N PRO A 155 -8.04 -10.62 -6.72
CA PRO A 155 -9.37 -10.78 -7.27
C PRO A 155 -10.47 -10.13 -6.40
N VAL A 156 -10.26 -9.99 -5.09
CA VAL A 156 -11.20 -9.27 -4.22
C VAL A 156 -11.22 -7.79 -4.56
N LEU A 157 -10.04 -7.19 -4.79
CA LEU A 157 -9.94 -5.80 -5.21
C LEU A 157 -10.51 -5.59 -6.63
N GLU A 158 -10.21 -6.49 -7.56
CA GLU A 158 -10.75 -6.47 -8.93
C GLU A 158 -12.28 -6.52 -8.95
N SER A 159 -12.90 -7.29 -8.04
CA SER A 159 -14.36 -7.43 -7.96
C SER A 159 -15.08 -6.12 -7.66
N THR A 160 -14.39 -5.09 -7.19
CA THR A 160 -14.96 -3.76 -6.90
C THR A 160 -15.04 -2.85 -8.14
N GLY A 161 -14.49 -3.26 -9.28
CA GLY A 161 -14.41 -2.48 -10.50
C GLY A 161 -13.21 -1.50 -10.56
N MET A 162 -12.31 -1.52 -9.58
CA MET A 162 -11.05 -0.78 -9.66
C MET A 162 -10.13 -1.37 -10.73
N ASP A 163 -9.31 -0.53 -11.36
CA ASP A 163 -8.26 -0.97 -12.29
C ASP A 163 -7.08 -1.54 -11.47
N VAL A 164 -7.06 -2.86 -11.31
CA VAL A 164 -6.05 -3.58 -10.50
C VAL A 164 -5.07 -4.29 -11.41
N ARG A 165 -3.79 -3.97 -11.28
CA ARG A 165 -2.70 -4.69 -11.94
C ARG A 165 -1.86 -5.41 -10.90
N TYR A 166 -1.86 -6.74 -10.93
CA TYR A 166 -1.01 -7.57 -10.09
C TYR A 166 0.14 -8.19 -10.89
N VAL A 167 1.37 -8.07 -10.40
CA VAL A 167 2.58 -8.57 -11.05
C VAL A 167 3.38 -9.42 -10.06
N GLU A 168 3.83 -10.58 -10.50
CA GLU A 168 4.74 -11.44 -9.76
C GLU A 168 6.15 -11.34 -10.35
N ALA A 169 7.14 -11.12 -9.49
CA ALA A 169 8.54 -11.12 -9.86
C ALA A 169 9.24 -12.37 -9.34
N ARG A 170 10.29 -12.82 -10.03
CA ARG A 170 11.14 -13.92 -9.55
C ARG A 170 12.11 -13.38 -8.49
N ASP A 171 11.58 -13.09 -7.31
CA ASP A 171 12.32 -12.42 -6.24
C ASP A 171 11.84 -12.89 -4.87
N GLY A 172 12.61 -12.56 -3.83
CA GLY A 172 12.29 -12.75 -2.41
C GLY A 172 11.82 -11.45 -1.75
N HIS A 173 11.62 -11.49 -0.43
CA HIS A 173 11.21 -10.33 0.37
C HIS A 173 12.43 -9.47 0.77
N ASN A 174 13.07 -8.87 -0.19
CA ASN A 174 14.27 -8.05 -0.04
C ASN A 174 14.20 -6.81 -0.94
N TRP A 175 15.24 -5.95 -0.84
CA TRP A 175 15.38 -4.72 -1.62
C TRP A 175 16.65 -4.76 -2.51
N GLU A 176 17.10 -5.93 -2.88
CA GLU A 176 18.27 -6.13 -3.73
C GLU A 176 17.94 -6.03 -5.22
#